data_24f4c8080f250ec7af80a86944f798ba
#
_entry.id   24f4c8080f250ec7af80a86944f798ba
#
_cell.length_a   1.000
_cell.length_b   1.000
_cell.length_c   1.000
_cell.angle_alpha   90.00
_cell.angle_beta   90.00
_cell.angle_gamma   90.00
#
_symmetry.space_group_name_H-M   'P 1'
#
loop_
_entity.id
_entity.type
_entity.pdbx_description
1 polymer ?
#
loop_
_entity_poly.entity_id
_entity_poly.type
_entity_poly.pdbx_seq_one_letter_code
_entity_poly.pdbx_strand_id
1 'polypeptide(L)'
;MKDIIQQLEAKRELARLGGGQKRIQAQHSKGKLTARERIELLLDAGTFEEWDMFVEHRCHDFGMADQTVPGDGVVTGYGMINGRLVFVFSQDFTVLGGSLSEAHAEKICKIMDQALKVGAPVIGLNDSGGARIQEGVASLGGYAEIFQRNVTASGVIPQISLIMGPSAGGAVYSPALTDFIFMVKDSSYMFVTCLLYTSPSPRD
;
A
#
# COMPACT_ATOMS: atom_id res chain seq x y z
N MET A 1 25.85 -22.70 -4.74
CA MET A 1 25.58 -21.67 -3.71
C MET A 1 25.67 -20.24 -4.26
N LYS A 2 26.72 -19.88 -5.00
CA LYS A 2 26.84 -18.54 -5.64
C LYS A 2 25.68 -18.25 -6.59
N ASP A 3 25.24 -19.22 -7.39
CA ASP A 3 24.13 -19.06 -8.35
C ASP A 3 22.78 -18.81 -7.66
N ILE A 4 22.55 -19.43 -6.50
CA ILE A 4 21.32 -19.22 -5.70
C ILE A 4 21.29 -17.80 -5.12
N ILE A 5 22.43 -17.31 -4.64
CA ILE A 5 22.56 -15.94 -4.14
C ILE A 5 22.30 -14.93 -5.27
N GLN A 6 22.86 -15.16 -6.46
CA GLN A 6 22.60 -14.31 -7.62
C GLN A 6 21.15 -14.30 -8.03
N GLN A 7 20.47 -15.46 -8.00
CA GLN A 7 19.04 -15.55 -8.27
C GLN A 7 18.20 -14.80 -7.23
N LEU A 8 18.58 -14.87 -5.95
CA LEU A 8 17.94 -14.12 -4.88
C LEU A 8 18.07 -12.60 -5.08
N GLU A 9 19.31 -12.14 -5.37
CA GLU A 9 19.53 -10.70 -5.61
C GLU A 9 18.78 -10.22 -6.86
N ALA A 10 18.73 -11.01 -7.93
CA ALA A 10 17.94 -10.67 -9.12
C ALA A 10 16.43 -10.55 -8.79
N LYS A 11 15.89 -11.46 -7.97
CA LYS A 11 14.51 -11.35 -7.50
C LYS A 11 14.26 -10.12 -6.62
N ARG A 12 15.23 -9.78 -5.76
CA ARG A 12 15.14 -8.56 -4.93
C ARG A 12 15.12 -7.31 -5.80
N GLU A 13 15.99 -7.23 -6.81
CA GLU A 13 15.99 -6.09 -7.74
C GLU A 13 14.69 -5.98 -8.52
N LEU A 14 14.13 -7.11 -8.98
CA LEU A 14 12.82 -7.13 -9.62
C LEU A 14 11.70 -6.62 -8.70
N ALA A 15 11.69 -7.05 -7.44
CA ALA A 15 10.74 -6.59 -6.44
C ALA A 15 10.88 -5.08 -6.13
N ARG A 16 12.12 -4.57 -6.09
CA ARG A 16 12.38 -3.13 -5.91
C ARG A 16 11.92 -2.29 -7.09
N LEU A 17 11.94 -2.86 -8.28
CA LEU A 17 11.54 -2.17 -9.50
C LEU A 17 10.00 -1.97 -9.60
N GLY A 18 9.22 -2.75 -8.85
CA GLY A 18 7.76 -2.65 -8.82
C GLY A 18 7.14 -2.72 -10.21
N GLY A 19 6.39 -1.69 -10.62
CA GLY A 19 5.77 -1.61 -11.93
C GLY A 19 6.70 -1.29 -13.10
N GLY A 20 8.00 -1.18 -12.84
CA GLY A 20 9.05 -0.95 -13.84
C GLY A 20 9.44 0.51 -14.05
N GLN A 21 10.65 0.71 -14.59
CA GLN A 21 11.29 2.02 -14.72
C GLN A 21 10.42 3.08 -15.41
N LYS A 22 9.69 2.69 -16.44
CA LYS A 22 8.81 3.63 -17.18
C LYS A 22 7.70 4.20 -16.27
N ARG A 23 7.11 3.37 -15.42
CA ARG A 23 6.05 3.79 -14.49
C ARG A 23 6.61 4.59 -13.32
N ILE A 24 7.80 4.26 -12.85
CA ILE A 24 8.54 5.04 -11.85
C ILE A 24 8.79 6.45 -12.37
N GLN A 25 9.34 6.59 -13.58
CA GLN A 25 9.57 7.88 -14.21
C GLN A 25 8.27 8.68 -14.39
N ALA A 26 7.15 8.01 -14.71
CA ALA A 26 5.85 8.65 -14.80
C ALA A 26 5.33 9.17 -13.44
N GLN A 27 5.70 8.56 -12.31
CA GLN A 27 5.43 9.09 -10.96
C GLN A 27 6.31 10.32 -10.69
N HIS A 28 7.61 10.21 -10.93
CA HIS A 28 8.55 11.31 -10.72
C HIS A 28 8.21 12.56 -11.57
N SER A 29 7.78 12.37 -12.82
CA SER A 29 7.35 13.49 -13.68
C SER A 29 6.13 14.25 -13.16
N LYS A 30 5.35 13.64 -12.26
CA LYS A 30 4.22 14.25 -11.54
C LYS A 30 4.61 14.80 -10.18
N GLY A 31 5.91 14.83 -9.85
CA GLY A 31 6.40 15.24 -8.53
C GLY A 31 6.10 14.25 -7.39
N LYS A 32 5.74 12.99 -7.72
CA LYS A 32 5.41 11.96 -6.72
C LYS A 32 6.59 11.00 -6.54
N LEU A 33 6.85 10.64 -5.29
CA LEU A 33 7.80 9.58 -4.92
C LEU A 33 7.17 8.19 -5.11
N THR A 34 8.02 7.18 -5.31
CA THR A 34 7.62 5.78 -5.28
C THR A 34 7.28 5.33 -3.85
N ALA A 35 6.64 4.16 -3.73
CA ALA A 35 6.30 3.59 -2.41
C ALA A 35 7.54 3.40 -1.52
N ARG A 36 8.67 2.95 -2.09
CA ARG A 36 9.92 2.73 -1.35
C ARG A 36 10.58 4.03 -0.93
N GLU A 37 10.69 4.99 -1.83
CA GLU A 37 11.26 6.32 -1.52
C GLU A 37 10.48 7.03 -0.40
N ARG A 38 9.15 6.84 -0.35
CA ARG A 38 8.33 7.37 0.74
C ARG A 38 8.66 6.74 2.08
N ILE A 39 8.89 5.42 2.13
CA ILE A 39 9.30 4.71 3.35
C ILE A 39 10.70 5.16 3.79
N GLU A 40 11.64 5.27 2.85
CA GLU A 40 13.01 5.73 3.12
C GLU A 40 13.04 7.16 3.67
N LEU A 41 12.13 8.03 3.18
CA LEU A 41 12.00 9.40 3.69
C LEU A 41 11.35 9.46 5.07
N LEU A 42 10.45 8.53 5.38
CA LEU A 42 9.68 8.50 6.62
C LEU A 42 10.49 7.94 7.80
N LEU A 43 11.24 6.89 7.56
CA LEU A 43 11.93 6.13 8.61
C LEU A 43 13.37 6.60 8.83
N ASP A 44 13.89 6.33 10.02
CA ASP A 44 15.30 6.52 10.34
C ASP A 44 16.17 5.67 9.38
N ALA A 45 17.22 6.25 8.82
CA ALA A 45 18.05 5.64 7.81
C ALA A 45 18.57 4.25 8.23
N GLY A 46 18.38 3.26 7.35
CA GLY A 46 18.88 1.88 7.55
C GLY A 46 18.09 1.05 8.56
N THR A 47 16.95 1.52 9.05
CA THR A 47 16.13 0.79 10.03
C THR A 47 14.97 0.00 9.40
N PHE A 48 14.71 0.17 8.11
CA PHE A 48 13.60 -0.51 7.44
C PHE A 48 13.87 -1.98 7.22
N GLU A 49 12.99 -2.82 7.77
CA GLU A 49 12.96 -4.27 7.55
C GLU A 49 11.69 -4.63 6.78
N GLU A 50 11.87 -4.98 5.51
CA GLU A 50 10.77 -5.32 4.61
C GLU A 50 10.29 -6.75 4.81
N TRP A 51 8.97 -6.92 4.86
CA TRP A 51 8.31 -8.22 4.92
C TRP A 51 7.56 -8.53 3.63
N ASP A 52 7.56 -9.82 3.27
CA ASP A 52 6.78 -10.37 2.16
C ASP A 52 7.09 -9.73 0.79
N MET A 53 8.37 -9.35 0.59
CA MET A 53 8.88 -8.74 -0.65
C MET A 53 8.55 -9.55 -1.92
N PHE A 54 8.43 -10.88 -1.82
CA PHE A 54 8.26 -11.78 -2.95
C PHE A 54 6.84 -12.31 -3.11
N VAL A 55 5.90 -11.87 -2.29
CA VAL A 55 4.49 -12.27 -2.40
C VAL A 55 3.92 -11.70 -3.69
N GLU A 56 3.18 -12.53 -4.41
CA GLU A 56 2.47 -12.20 -5.65
C GLU A 56 0.99 -12.51 -5.49
N HIS A 57 0.14 -11.89 -6.31
CA HIS A 57 -1.29 -12.22 -6.32
C HIS A 57 -1.54 -13.66 -6.82
N ARG A 58 -2.71 -14.19 -6.51
CA ARG A 58 -3.13 -15.56 -6.86
C ARG A 58 -4.19 -15.60 -7.96
N CYS A 59 -4.47 -14.47 -8.58
CA CYS A 59 -5.46 -14.38 -9.64
C CYS A 59 -4.91 -14.91 -10.96
N HIS A 60 -5.66 -15.80 -11.60
CA HIS A 60 -5.33 -16.37 -12.91
C HIS A 60 -6.28 -15.94 -14.02
N ASP A 61 -7.43 -15.36 -13.62
CA ASP A 61 -8.46 -14.89 -14.56
C ASP A 61 -8.08 -13.55 -15.21
N PHE A 62 -8.74 -13.22 -16.31
CA PHE A 62 -8.59 -11.96 -17.04
C PHE A 62 -7.14 -11.63 -17.44
N GLY A 63 -6.33 -12.65 -17.73
CA GLY A 63 -4.94 -12.48 -18.14
C GLY A 63 -4.00 -12.05 -17.01
N MET A 64 -4.42 -12.20 -15.76
CA MET A 64 -3.60 -11.85 -14.60
C MET A 64 -2.45 -12.83 -14.36
N ALA A 65 -2.58 -14.10 -14.80
CA ALA A 65 -1.53 -15.11 -14.63
C ALA A 65 -0.15 -14.65 -15.17
N ASP A 66 -0.13 -13.85 -16.23
CA ASP A 66 1.08 -13.34 -16.88
C ASP A 66 1.48 -11.94 -16.39
N GLN A 67 0.79 -11.38 -15.40
CA GLN A 67 1.00 -10.02 -14.89
C GLN A 67 1.41 -9.99 -13.41
N THR A 68 2.14 -10.99 -12.95
CA THR A 68 2.63 -11.04 -11.57
C THR A 68 3.77 -10.04 -11.35
N VAL A 69 3.75 -9.38 -10.21
CA VAL A 69 4.81 -8.46 -9.77
C VAL A 69 5.14 -8.77 -8.32
N PRO A 70 6.40 -9.09 -7.99
CA PRO A 70 6.80 -9.34 -6.61
C PRO A 70 6.45 -8.15 -5.69
N GLY A 71 5.87 -8.46 -4.54
CA GLY A 71 5.38 -7.48 -3.58
C GLY A 71 3.95 -7.02 -3.82
N ASP A 72 3.36 -7.36 -4.96
CA ASP A 72 1.95 -7.14 -5.34
C ASP A 72 1.39 -5.74 -5.03
N GLY A 73 2.17 -4.72 -5.35
CA GLY A 73 1.73 -3.33 -5.26
C GLY A 73 1.66 -2.75 -3.84
N VAL A 74 2.28 -3.40 -2.87
CA VAL A 74 2.46 -2.82 -1.53
C VAL A 74 3.79 -3.23 -0.90
N VAL A 75 4.49 -2.26 -0.37
CA VAL A 75 5.70 -2.46 0.44
C VAL A 75 5.28 -2.43 1.91
N THR A 76 5.60 -3.49 2.65
CA THR A 76 5.20 -3.66 4.06
C THR A 76 6.39 -4.01 4.91
N GLY A 77 6.40 -3.56 6.16
CA GLY A 77 7.47 -3.87 7.10
C GLY A 77 7.40 -3.02 8.36
N TYR A 78 8.53 -2.89 9.01
CA TYR A 78 8.69 -2.03 10.18
C TYR A 78 10.03 -1.29 10.14
N GLY A 79 10.13 -0.26 10.94
CA GLY A 79 11.36 0.52 11.12
C GLY A 79 11.25 1.45 12.31
N MET A 80 12.13 2.42 12.38
CA MET A 80 12.15 3.39 13.48
C MET A 80 11.81 4.80 12.96
N ILE A 81 11.16 5.58 13.80
CA ILE A 81 11.03 7.04 13.66
C ILE A 81 11.51 7.68 14.96
N ASN A 82 12.61 8.42 14.91
CA ASN A 82 13.25 8.99 16.09
C ASN A 82 13.51 7.92 17.18
N GLY A 83 13.98 6.73 16.76
CA GLY A 83 14.27 5.60 17.62
C GLY A 83 13.05 4.85 18.16
N ARG A 84 11.84 5.16 17.71
CA ARG A 84 10.61 4.46 18.12
C ARG A 84 10.13 3.51 17.03
N LEU A 85 9.83 2.27 17.43
CA LEU A 85 9.31 1.25 16.52
C LEU A 85 7.96 1.65 15.92
N VAL A 86 7.84 1.53 14.61
CA VAL A 86 6.58 1.71 13.87
C VAL A 86 6.44 0.62 12.81
N PHE A 87 5.21 0.22 12.51
CA PHE A 87 4.88 -0.61 11.36
C PHE A 87 4.37 0.26 10.23
N VAL A 88 4.78 -0.05 9.02
CA VAL A 88 4.47 0.78 7.85
C VAL A 88 4.04 -0.07 6.66
N PHE A 89 3.06 0.40 5.92
CA PHE A 89 2.78 -0.06 4.56
C PHE A 89 2.74 1.13 3.60
N SER A 90 3.20 0.92 2.39
CA SER A 90 3.16 1.92 1.32
C SER A 90 2.64 1.29 0.04
N GLN A 91 1.51 1.78 -0.44
CA GLN A 91 0.91 1.31 -1.68
C GLN A 91 1.67 1.84 -2.88
N ASP A 92 2.01 0.96 -3.82
CA ASP A 92 2.78 1.28 -5.01
C ASP A 92 1.85 1.47 -6.22
N PHE A 93 1.56 2.71 -6.53
CA PHE A 93 0.73 3.06 -7.68
C PHE A 93 1.30 2.62 -9.03
N THR A 94 2.60 2.31 -9.10
CA THR A 94 3.24 1.79 -10.31
C THR A 94 2.79 0.37 -10.66
N VAL A 95 2.29 -0.37 -9.67
CA VAL A 95 1.81 -1.76 -9.82
C VAL A 95 0.27 -1.75 -9.82
N LEU A 96 -0.33 -1.95 -10.98
CA LEU A 96 -1.79 -2.01 -11.16
C LEU A 96 -2.57 -0.88 -10.47
N GLY A 97 -1.99 0.36 -10.48
CA GLY A 97 -2.59 1.52 -9.85
C GLY A 97 -2.70 1.42 -8.32
N GLY A 98 -1.83 0.65 -7.67
CA GLY A 98 -1.89 0.40 -6.23
C GLY A 98 -3.16 -0.31 -5.78
N SER A 99 -3.88 -0.97 -6.70
CA SER A 99 -5.13 -1.66 -6.39
C SER A 99 -4.91 -2.85 -5.47
N LEU A 100 -5.83 -3.03 -4.52
CA LEU A 100 -5.73 -4.04 -3.49
C LEU A 100 -6.21 -5.40 -4.01
N SER A 101 -5.33 -6.39 -3.99
CA SER A 101 -5.63 -7.81 -4.15
C SER A 101 -5.85 -8.48 -2.78
N GLU A 102 -6.25 -9.74 -2.77
CA GLU A 102 -6.26 -10.55 -1.56
C GLU A 102 -4.87 -10.64 -0.91
N ALA A 103 -3.83 -10.95 -1.71
CA ALA A 103 -2.44 -11.06 -1.23
C ALA A 103 -1.89 -9.71 -0.72
N HIS A 104 -2.19 -8.62 -1.39
CA HIS A 104 -1.87 -7.26 -0.94
C HIS A 104 -2.50 -6.97 0.44
N ALA A 105 -3.78 -7.32 0.61
CA ALA A 105 -4.47 -7.15 1.90
C ALA A 105 -3.84 -8.00 3.01
N GLU A 106 -3.53 -9.27 2.74
CA GLU A 106 -2.88 -10.16 3.70
C GLU A 106 -1.55 -9.59 4.22
N LYS A 107 -0.75 -8.97 3.35
CA LYS A 107 0.50 -8.29 3.74
C LYS A 107 0.23 -7.14 4.72
N ILE A 108 -0.76 -6.29 4.42
CA ILE A 108 -1.15 -5.19 5.32
C ILE A 108 -1.67 -5.74 6.65
N CYS A 109 -2.57 -6.72 6.60
CA CYS A 109 -3.13 -7.37 7.79
C CYS A 109 -2.04 -7.95 8.69
N LYS A 110 -1.03 -8.59 8.11
CA LYS A 110 0.08 -9.19 8.84
C LYS A 110 0.87 -8.15 9.66
N ILE A 111 1.18 -7.00 9.08
CA ILE A 111 1.89 -5.95 9.84
C ILE A 111 0.99 -5.30 10.90
N MET A 112 -0.31 -5.13 10.62
CA MET A 112 -1.26 -4.61 11.62
C MET A 112 -1.40 -5.56 12.80
N ASP A 113 -1.48 -6.88 12.56
CA ASP A 113 -1.53 -7.89 13.62
C ASP A 113 -0.24 -7.88 14.48
N GLN A 114 0.91 -7.67 13.88
CA GLN A 114 2.17 -7.56 14.64
C GLN A 114 2.25 -6.25 15.42
N ALA A 115 1.83 -5.14 14.83
CA ALA A 115 1.76 -3.85 15.52
C ALA A 115 0.88 -3.93 16.77
N LEU A 116 -0.29 -4.57 16.68
CA LEU A 116 -1.19 -4.83 17.81
C LEU A 116 -0.52 -5.66 18.92
N LYS A 117 0.21 -6.72 18.53
CA LYS A 117 0.90 -7.61 19.50
C LYS A 117 1.98 -6.89 20.31
N VAL A 118 2.70 -5.96 19.68
CA VAL A 118 3.82 -5.26 20.33
C VAL A 118 3.46 -3.86 20.85
N GLY A 119 2.25 -3.38 20.56
CA GLY A 119 1.79 -2.06 20.97
C GLY A 119 2.43 -0.90 20.21
N ALA A 120 2.83 -1.12 18.95
CA ALA A 120 3.46 -0.11 18.12
C ALA A 120 2.47 0.57 17.17
N PRO A 121 2.69 1.84 16.75
CA PRO A 121 1.87 2.51 15.77
C PRO A 121 1.92 1.85 14.39
N VAL A 122 0.81 1.99 13.63
CA VAL A 122 0.74 1.65 12.20
C VAL A 122 0.62 2.92 11.38
N ILE A 123 1.44 3.04 10.33
CA ILE A 123 1.44 4.17 9.40
C ILE A 123 1.17 3.64 7.99
N GLY A 124 0.07 4.08 7.38
CA GLY A 124 -0.28 3.77 5.99
C GLY A 124 0.05 4.91 5.05
N LEU A 125 0.84 4.64 4.02
CA LEU A 125 1.12 5.56 2.90
C LEU A 125 0.21 5.14 1.73
N ASN A 126 -0.95 5.81 1.63
CA ASN A 126 -2.06 5.39 0.76
C ASN A 126 -1.98 6.06 -0.61
N ASP A 127 -1.97 5.26 -1.67
CA ASP A 127 -1.98 5.69 -3.08
C ASP A 127 -2.58 4.56 -3.93
N SER A 128 -3.92 4.49 -4.04
CA SER A 128 -4.60 3.30 -4.53
C SER A 128 -5.88 3.63 -5.30
N GLY A 129 -6.04 2.95 -6.43
CA GLY A 129 -7.29 2.96 -7.20
C GLY A 129 -8.46 2.18 -6.55
N GLY A 130 -8.25 1.58 -5.37
CA GLY A 130 -9.28 0.80 -4.68
C GLY A 130 -9.13 -0.71 -4.87
N ALA A 131 -10.24 -1.45 -4.86
CA ALA A 131 -10.24 -2.90 -5.03
C ALA A 131 -9.77 -3.30 -6.44
N ARG A 132 -8.94 -4.35 -6.53
CA ARG A 132 -8.52 -4.94 -7.82
C ARG A 132 -9.70 -5.68 -8.43
N ILE A 133 -10.31 -5.10 -9.45
CA ILE A 133 -11.56 -5.59 -10.03
C ILE A 133 -11.44 -7.00 -10.62
N GLN A 134 -10.26 -7.39 -11.12
CA GLN A 134 -9.98 -8.71 -11.67
C GLN A 134 -10.11 -9.82 -10.62
N GLU A 135 -9.95 -9.51 -9.34
CA GLU A 135 -10.08 -10.46 -8.23
C GLU A 135 -11.49 -10.49 -7.61
N GLY A 136 -12.36 -9.56 -8.03
CA GLY A 136 -13.76 -9.54 -7.62
C GLY A 136 -13.95 -9.59 -6.10
N VAL A 137 -14.68 -10.59 -5.62
CA VAL A 137 -15.03 -10.74 -4.20
C VAL A 137 -13.81 -10.93 -3.29
N ALA A 138 -12.75 -11.58 -3.75
CA ALA A 138 -11.54 -11.78 -2.95
C ALA A 138 -10.88 -10.45 -2.56
N SER A 139 -10.81 -9.50 -3.49
CA SER A 139 -10.32 -8.15 -3.23
C SER A 139 -11.21 -7.41 -2.20
N LEU A 140 -12.54 -7.53 -2.31
CA LEU A 140 -13.46 -6.93 -1.34
C LEU A 140 -13.32 -7.58 0.04
N GLY A 141 -13.14 -8.90 0.11
CA GLY A 141 -12.82 -9.63 1.33
C GLY A 141 -11.54 -9.12 1.98
N GLY A 142 -10.51 -8.86 1.17
CA GLY A 142 -9.26 -8.26 1.65
C GLY A 142 -9.45 -6.89 2.33
N TYR A 143 -10.32 -6.03 1.77
CA TYR A 143 -10.67 -4.78 2.45
C TYR A 143 -11.40 -5.02 3.77
N ALA A 144 -12.34 -5.97 3.81
CA ALA A 144 -13.06 -6.31 5.05
C ALA A 144 -12.09 -6.74 6.17
N GLU A 145 -11.07 -7.52 5.84
CA GLU A 145 -10.03 -7.95 6.77
C GLU A 145 -9.20 -6.76 7.31
N ILE A 146 -8.87 -5.78 6.47
CA ILE A 146 -8.20 -4.55 6.90
C ILE A 146 -9.12 -3.73 7.81
N PHE A 147 -10.40 -3.54 7.44
CA PHE A 147 -11.35 -2.77 8.25
C PHE A 147 -11.55 -3.39 9.62
N GLN A 148 -11.63 -4.71 9.71
CA GLN A 148 -11.72 -5.40 10.99
C GLN A 148 -10.52 -5.06 11.89
N ARG A 149 -9.31 -5.03 11.32
CA ARG A 149 -8.09 -4.67 12.07
C ARG A 149 -8.06 -3.21 12.45
N ASN A 150 -8.52 -2.30 11.57
CA ASN A 150 -8.65 -0.90 11.94
C ASN A 150 -9.57 -0.74 13.17
N VAL A 151 -10.72 -1.42 13.19
CA VAL A 151 -11.66 -1.38 14.32
C VAL A 151 -11.05 -1.99 15.57
N THR A 152 -10.39 -3.15 15.46
CA THR A 152 -9.76 -3.83 16.60
C THR A 152 -8.60 -3.02 17.19
N ALA A 153 -7.86 -2.30 16.34
CA ALA A 153 -6.74 -1.46 16.75
C ALA A 153 -7.15 -0.09 17.32
N SER A 154 -8.40 0.33 17.08
CA SER A 154 -8.92 1.63 17.50
C SER A 154 -8.87 1.78 19.02
N GLY A 155 -8.21 2.84 19.50
CA GLY A 155 -7.99 3.10 20.92
C GLY A 155 -6.95 2.18 21.59
N VAL A 156 -6.32 1.26 20.85
CA VAL A 156 -5.29 0.33 21.35
C VAL A 156 -3.90 0.77 20.91
N ILE A 157 -3.71 1.01 19.61
CA ILE A 157 -2.47 1.54 19.02
C ILE A 157 -2.77 2.72 18.12
N PRO A 158 -1.87 3.69 17.98
CA PRO A 158 -2.04 4.79 17.02
C PRO A 158 -2.06 4.28 15.57
N GLN A 159 -3.06 4.71 14.81
CA GLN A 159 -3.22 4.44 13.39
C GLN A 159 -3.16 5.75 12.61
N ILE A 160 -2.21 5.88 11.70
CA ILE A 160 -1.95 7.11 10.95
C ILE A 160 -2.02 6.82 9.46
N SER A 161 -2.84 7.58 8.75
CA SER A 161 -2.96 7.49 7.29
C SER A 161 -2.43 8.74 6.62
N LEU A 162 -1.49 8.57 5.69
CA LEU A 162 -1.00 9.61 4.80
C LEU A 162 -1.51 9.32 3.39
N ILE A 163 -2.36 10.21 2.88
CA ILE A 163 -2.91 10.09 1.52
C ILE A 163 -1.93 10.76 0.56
N MET A 164 -1.25 9.95 -0.24
CA MET A 164 -0.13 10.36 -1.10
C MET A 164 -0.52 10.52 -2.57
N GLY A 165 -1.73 10.10 -2.91
CA GLY A 165 -2.30 10.18 -4.25
C GLY A 165 -3.79 9.93 -4.23
N PRO A 166 -4.41 9.50 -5.35
CA PRO A 166 -5.80 9.13 -5.35
C PRO A 166 -6.06 7.96 -4.39
N SER A 167 -7.17 8.03 -3.67
CA SER A 167 -7.69 6.94 -2.85
C SER A 167 -9.17 6.77 -3.13
N ALA A 168 -9.56 5.62 -3.70
CA ALA A 168 -10.90 5.36 -4.19
C ALA A 168 -11.54 4.17 -3.47
N GLY A 169 -12.85 4.25 -3.24
CA GLY A 169 -13.66 3.16 -2.70
C GLY A 169 -13.14 2.64 -1.36
N GLY A 170 -12.81 1.35 -1.26
CA GLY A 170 -12.26 0.74 -0.03
C GLY A 170 -10.98 1.41 0.48
N ALA A 171 -10.18 1.99 -0.41
CA ALA A 171 -8.99 2.76 -0.06
C ALA A 171 -9.30 4.10 0.66
N VAL A 172 -10.56 4.51 0.71
CA VAL A 172 -11.04 5.65 1.50
C VAL A 172 -11.49 5.19 2.88
N TYR A 173 -12.23 4.07 2.94
CA TYR A 173 -12.80 3.60 4.19
C TYR A 173 -11.76 3.22 5.23
N SER A 174 -10.69 2.52 4.85
CA SER A 174 -9.62 2.17 5.78
C SER A 174 -8.96 3.41 6.41
N PRO A 175 -8.48 4.41 5.64
CA PRO A 175 -7.99 5.65 6.23
C PRO A 175 -9.00 6.39 7.10
N ALA A 176 -10.30 6.38 6.73
CA ALA A 176 -11.36 7.03 7.50
C ALA A 176 -11.61 6.35 8.88
N LEU A 177 -11.16 5.11 9.06
CA LEU A 177 -11.23 4.39 10.34
C LEU A 177 -9.98 4.57 11.20
N THR A 178 -8.95 5.29 10.72
CA THR A 178 -7.71 5.56 11.46
C THR A 178 -7.82 6.81 12.33
N ASP A 179 -6.88 6.99 13.26
CA ASP A 179 -6.94 8.10 14.24
C ASP A 179 -6.54 9.45 13.61
N PHE A 180 -5.59 9.43 12.66
CA PHE A 180 -5.10 10.65 12.02
C PHE A 180 -5.00 10.46 10.50
N ILE A 181 -5.49 11.45 9.76
CA ILE A 181 -5.42 11.50 8.31
C ILE A 181 -4.69 12.76 7.88
N PHE A 182 -3.61 12.58 7.12
CA PHE A 182 -2.87 13.66 6.48
C PHE A 182 -2.97 13.52 4.96
N MET A 183 -3.08 14.62 4.26
CA MET A 183 -3.22 14.65 2.80
C MET A 183 -2.15 15.53 2.18
N VAL A 184 -1.51 15.04 1.11
CA VAL A 184 -0.55 15.85 0.34
C VAL A 184 -1.32 16.81 -0.54
N LYS A 185 -1.04 18.11 -0.38
CA LYS A 185 -1.67 19.17 -1.17
C LYS A 185 -1.45 18.95 -2.67
N ASP A 186 -2.47 19.21 -3.47
CA ASP A 186 -2.49 19.20 -4.93
C ASP A 186 -2.25 17.84 -5.61
N SER A 187 -1.90 16.77 -4.86
CA SER A 187 -1.65 15.44 -5.43
C SER A 187 -2.54 14.34 -4.86
N SER A 188 -3.19 14.58 -3.73
CA SER A 188 -4.02 13.58 -3.06
C SER A 188 -5.49 13.99 -3.00
N TYR A 189 -6.36 13.00 -3.14
CA TYR A 189 -7.81 13.15 -2.93
C TYR A 189 -8.44 11.82 -2.56
N MET A 190 -9.54 11.90 -1.82
CA MET A 190 -10.32 10.75 -1.36
C MET A 190 -11.73 10.85 -1.94
N PHE A 191 -12.23 9.76 -2.51
CA PHE A 191 -13.60 9.69 -3.03
C PHE A 191 -14.15 8.28 -2.90
N VAL A 192 -15.40 8.19 -2.41
CA VAL A 192 -16.02 6.90 -2.10
C VAL A 192 -16.46 6.16 -3.37
N THR A 193 -16.99 6.90 -4.36
CA THR A 193 -17.55 6.31 -5.59
C THR A 193 -16.92 6.94 -6.83
N CYS A 194 -17.66 7.82 -7.52
CA CYS A 194 -17.21 8.45 -8.75
C CYS A 194 -16.96 9.94 -8.53
N LEU A 195 -15.86 10.46 -9.07
CA LEU A 195 -15.54 11.90 -9.02
C LEU A 195 -16.65 12.76 -9.62
N LEU A 196 -17.42 12.24 -10.59
CA LEU A 196 -18.54 12.95 -11.19
C LEU A 196 -19.69 13.24 -10.21
N TYR A 197 -19.83 12.44 -9.14
CA TYR A 197 -20.86 12.67 -8.11
C TYR A 197 -20.37 13.56 -6.97
N THR A 198 -19.05 13.81 -6.88
CA THR A 198 -18.47 14.68 -5.85
C THR A 198 -18.09 16.05 -6.39
N SER A 199 -18.13 16.25 -7.72
CA SER A 199 -18.00 17.57 -8.35
C SER A 199 -19.36 18.27 -8.38
N PRO A 200 -19.40 19.59 -8.19
CA PRO A 200 -20.64 20.36 -8.46
C PRO A 200 -21.12 20.03 -9.87
N SER A 201 -22.39 19.69 -10.01
CA SER A 201 -22.99 19.48 -11.32
C SER A 201 -22.94 20.80 -12.10
N PRO A 202 -22.61 20.76 -13.40
CA PRO A 202 -22.71 21.97 -14.24
C PRO A 202 -24.14 22.52 -14.35
N ARG A 203 -25.09 21.85 -13.70
CA ARG A 203 -26.51 22.24 -13.65
C ARG A 203 -26.94 22.83 -12.32
N ASP A 204 -26.06 22.87 -11.32
CA ASP A 204 -26.25 23.53 -10.04
C ASP A 204 -25.50 24.89 -10.04
#